data_8a541255739534dba38aeb001bb6b1cb
#
_entry.id   8a541255739534dba38aeb001bb6b1cb
#
_cell.length_a   1.000
_cell.length_b   1.000
_cell.length_c   1.000
_cell.angle_alpha   90.00
_cell.angle_beta   90.00
_cell.angle_gamma   90.00
#
_symmetry.space_group_name_H-M   'P 1'
#
loop_
_entity.id
_entity.type
_entity.pdbx_description
1 polymer ?
#
loop_
_entity_poly.entity_id
_entity_poly.type
_entity_poly.pdbx_seq_one_letter_code
_entity_poly.pdbx_strand_id
1 'polypeptide(L)'
;FGRVDIDMIAGPSEVLIVADDSADADFAAADLLSQLEHDAFASAILVTTSEALVERVETALQAQAARLSRAEIVSQSLGAYCAAVLCGDLDEAFSVANAIAPEHLEILTEDPLHDLSRVRNAGSVFLGAYTPEPLGDYFAGTNHVLPTNGTARFSSPLSVDDFVKKMSYLQYDCGALLDAAEDIVRFAECEGLDAHAESIRVRARKESSVRGEPSKREEPSKRGEVSE
;
A
#
# COMPACT_ATOMS: atom_id res chain seq x y z
N PHE A 1 2.05 15.14 -14.52
CA PHE A 1 3.41 14.66 -14.25
C PHE A 1 4.46 15.66 -14.76
N GLY A 2 5.64 15.67 -14.13
CA GLY A 2 6.78 16.46 -14.53
C GLY A 2 7.03 17.73 -13.71
N ARG A 3 6.03 18.55 -13.42
CA ARG A 3 6.15 19.74 -12.55
C ARG A 3 5.51 19.56 -11.19
N VAL A 4 4.47 18.74 -11.13
CA VAL A 4 3.72 18.38 -9.93
C VAL A 4 3.44 16.89 -9.96
N ASP A 5 3.22 16.31 -8.80
CA ASP A 5 2.66 14.97 -8.66
C ASP A 5 1.15 15.04 -8.50
N ILE A 6 0.47 13.92 -8.57
CA ILE A 6 -0.95 13.77 -8.27
C ILE A 6 -1.09 12.71 -7.18
N ASP A 7 -2.07 12.90 -6.30
CA ASP A 7 -2.35 11.99 -5.19
C ASP A 7 -2.78 10.61 -5.70
N MET A 8 -3.78 10.56 -6.58
CA MET A 8 -4.28 9.31 -7.15
C MET A 8 -5.08 9.57 -8.44
N ILE A 9 -5.33 8.50 -9.18
CA ILE A 9 -6.33 8.47 -10.25
C ILE A 9 -7.62 7.94 -9.62
N ALA A 10 -8.53 8.84 -9.28
CA ALA A 10 -9.80 8.50 -8.65
C ALA A 10 -10.73 7.76 -9.63
N GLY A 11 -11.41 6.76 -9.13
CA GLY A 11 -12.51 6.05 -9.79
C GLY A 11 -13.85 6.33 -9.10
N PRO A 12 -14.93 5.64 -9.52
CA PRO A 12 -16.19 5.63 -8.79
C PRO A 12 -16.02 5.11 -7.38
N SER A 13 -16.83 5.60 -6.45
CA SER A 13 -16.79 5.19 -5.05
C SER A 13 -17.24 3.74 -4.85
N GLU A 14 -16.65 3.08 -3.87
CA GLU A 14 -16.82 1.65 -3.62
C GLU A 14 -17.01 1.36 -2.14
N VAL A 15 -18.00 0.54 -1.78
CA VAL A 15 -18.10 -0.08 -0.46
C VAL A 15 -18.16 -1.60 -0.59
N LEU A 16 -17.42 -2.29 0.27
CA LEU A 16 -17.54 -3.72 0.46
C LEU A 16 -17.79 -4.00 1.94
N ILE A 17 -18.83 -4.75 2.23
CA ILE A 17 -19.19 -5.17 3.58
C ILE A 17 -18.87 -6.65 3.73
N VAL A 18 -18.00 -7.02 4.67
CA VAL A 18 -17.85 -8.41 5.13
C VAL A 18 -18.71 -8.59 6.36
N ALA A 19 -19.66 -9.52 6.31
CA ALA A 19 -20.63 -9.74 7.38
C ALA A 19 -20.86 -11.23 7.67
N ASP A 20 -21.11 -11.55 8.93
CA ASP A 20 -21.67 -12.85 9.35
C ASP A 20 -23.16 -12.71 9.70
N ASP A 21 -23.77 -13.76 10.23
CA ASP A 21 -25.21 -13.76 10.58
C ASP A 21 -25.58 -12.83 11.75
N SER A 22 -24.59 -12.33 12.50
CA SER A 22 -24.79 -11.38 13.61
C SER A 22 -25.08 -9.95 13.12
N ALA A 23 -24.79 -9.66 11.84
CA ALA A 23 -24.97 -8.33 11.28
C ALA A 23 -26.45 -7.92 11.22
N ASP A 24 -26.69 -6.65 11.51
CA ASP A 24 -27.99 -6.02 11.32
C ASP A 24 -28.22 -5.72 9.82
N ALA A 25 -29.27 -6.30 9.27
CA ALA A 25 -29.56 -6.18 7.85
C ALA A 25 -29.98 -4.75 7.43
N ASP A 26 -30.66 -4.02 8.34
CA ASP A 26 -31.05 -2.63 8.07
C ASP A 26 -29.83 -1.70 8.05
N PHE A 27 -28.81 -1.95 8.87
CA PHE A 27 -27.55 -1.21 8.87
C PHE A 27 -26.78 -1.52 7.58
N ALA A 28 -26.55 -2.79 7.29
CA ALA A 28 -25.85 -3.18 6.06
C ALA A 28 -26.52 -2.62 4.79
N ALA A 29 -27.85 -2.64 4.73
CA ALA A 29 -28.58 -2.05 3.61
C ALA A 29 -28.41 -0.53 3.53
N ALA A 30 -28.43 0.17 4.65
CA ALA A 30 -28.22 1.61 4.70
C ALA A 30 -26.81 1.99 4.22
N ASP A 31 -25.79 1.23 4.64
CA ASP A 31 -24.38 1.47 4.29
C ASP A 31 -24.12 1.15 2.80
N LEU A 32 -24.72 0.08 2.25
CA LEU A 32 -24.68 -0.15 0.81
C LEU A 32 -25.36 0.97 0.01
N LEU A 33 -26.48 1.48 0.48
CA LEU A 33 -27.22 2.56 -0.20
C LEU A 33 -26.50 3.92 -0.10
N SER A 34 -25.81 4.21 1.01
CA SER A 34 -25.03 5.44 1.14
C SER A 34 -23.98 5.55 0.04
N GLN A 35 -23.37 4.43 -0.34
CA GLN A 35 -22.40 4.39 -1.42
C GLN A 35 -23.07 4.47 -2.79
N LEU A 36 -24.15 3.74 -3.01
CA LEU A 36 -24.84 3.67 -4.29
C LEU A 36 -25.50 5.00 -4.72
N GLU A 37 -25.73 5.93 -3.77
CA GLU A 37 -26.28 7.23 -4.10
C GLU A 37 -25.24 8.24 -4.61
N HIS A 38 -23.93 7.94 -4.49
CA HIS A 38 -22.87 8.87 -4.93
C HIS A 38 -22.88 9.07 -6.44
N ASP A 39 -22.89 7.96 -7.22
CA ASP A 39 -22.77 7.99 -8.67
C ASP A 39 -23.41 6.75 -9.30
N ALA A 40 -23.80 6.83 -10.56
CA ALA A 40 -24.37 5.71 -11.31
C ALA A 40 -23.39 4.53 -11.50
N PHE A 41 -22.08 4.74 -11.34
CA PHE A 41 -21.03 3.73 -11.40
C PHE A 41 -20.52 3.31 -10.03
N ALA A 42 -21.04 3.89 -8.93
CA ALA A 42 -20.67 3.47 -7.59
C ALA A 42 -21.01 2.01 -7.35
N SER A 43 -20.12 1.29 -6.65
CA SER A 43 -20.29 -0.13 -6.38
C SER A 43 -20.51 -0.42 -4.90
N ALA A 44 -21.35 -1.39 -4.61
CA ALA A 44 -21.65 -1.85 -3.25
C ALA A 44 -21.74 -3.37 -3.22
N ILE A 45 -20.89 -4.02 -2.43
CA ILE A 45 -20.78 -5.48 -2.41
C ILE A 45 -20.95 -5.98 -0.97
N LEU A 46 -21.89 -6.89 -0.78
CA LEU A 46 -22.03 -7.66 0.46
C LEU A 46 -21.30 -9.00 0.28
N VAL A 47 -20.31 -9.27 1.11
CA VAL A 47 -19.64 -10.58 1.20
C VAL A 47 -20.00 -11.21 2.54
N THR A 48 -20.68 -12.34 2.53
CA THR A 48 -21.22 -12.93 3.76
C THR A 48 -21.16 -14.45 3.76
N THR A 49 -21.16 -15.02 4.96
CA THR A 49 -21.32 -16.47 5.17
C THR A 49 -22.76 -16.89 5.43
N SER A 50 -23.71 -15.94 5.47
CA SER A 50 -25.12 -16.18 5.80
C SER A 50 -26.04 -15.88 4.61
N GLU A 51 -26.63 -16.93 4.04
CA GLU A 51 -27.69 -16.79 3.02
C GLU A 51 -28.93 -16.06 3.57
N ALA A 52 -29.27 -16.33 4.83
CA ALA A 52 -30.37 -15.64 5.50
C ALA A 52 -30.13 -14.14 5.65
N LEU A 53 -28.88 -13.71 5.84
CA LEU A 53 -28.52 -12.29 5.86
C LEU A 53 -28.73 -11.64 4.50
N VAL A 54 -28.35 -12.33 3.41
CA VAL A 54 -28.57 -11.83 2.04
C VAL A 54 -30.03 -11.51 1.80
N GLU A 55 -30.94 -12.43 2.14
CA GLU A 55 -32.41 -12.24 1.99
C GLU A 55 -32.93 -11.05 2.80
N ARG A 56 -32.44 -10.91 4.05
CA ARG A 56 -32.82 -9.78 4.93
C ARG A 56 -32.32 -8.45 4.38
N VAL A 57 -31.06 -8.40 3.92
CA VAL A 57 -30.45 -7.20 3.34
C VAL A 57 -31.15 -6.81 2.04
N GLU A 58 -31.49 -7.76 1.16
CA GLU A 58 -32.24 -7.47 -0.06
C GLU A 58 -33.59 -6.83 0.24
N THR A 59 -34.30 -7.37 1.22
CA THR A 59 -35.61 -6.83 1.68
C THR A 59 -35.44 -5.40 2.21
N ALA A 60 -34.43 -5.17 3.04
CA ALA A 60 -34.14 -3.86 3.61
C ALA A 60 -33.71 -2.83 2.54
N LEU A 61 -32.86 -3.23 1.58
CA LEU A 61 -32.45 -2.42 0.44
C LEU A 61 -33.64 -1.90 -0.36
N GLN A 62 -34.58 -2.78 -0.71
CA GLN A 62 -35.80 -2.40 -1.46
C GLN A 62 -36.64 -1.38 -0.67
N ALA A 63 -36.84 -1.62 0.63
CA ALA A 63 -37.64 -0.76 1.50
C ALA A 63 -37.01 0.61 1.72
N GLN A 64 -35.67 0.67 1.86
CA GLN A 64 -34.93 1.90 2.11
C GLN A 64 -34.71 2.71 0.83
N ALA A 65 -34.34 2.07 -0.29
CA ALA A 65 -34.12 2.72 -1.58
C ALA A 65 -35.35 3.52 -2.05
N ALA A 66 -36.55 3.01 -1.80
CA ALA A 66 -37.80 3.68 -2.17
C ALA A 66 -38.01 5.05 -1.48
N ARG A 67 -37.25 5.38 -0.43
CA ARG A 67 -37.36 6.62 0.35
C ARG A 67 -36.29 7.65 0.01
N LEU A 68 -35.32 7.29 -0.81
CA LEU A 68 -34.18 8.15 -1.14
C LEU A 68 -34.55 9.17 -2.20
N SER A 69 -34.07 10.39 -2.04
CA SER A 69 -34.30 11.48 -3.00
C SER A 69 -33.57 11.28 -4.33
N ARG A 70 -32.43 10.54 -4.33
CA ARG A 70 -31.63 10.23 -5.52
C ARG A 70 -32.00 8.85 -6.13
N ALA A 71 -33.27 8.47 -6.05
CA ALA A 71 -33.77 7.14 -6.43
C ALA A 71 -33.39 6.70 -7.87
N GLU A 72 -33.26 7.64 -8.81
CA GLU A 72 -32.83 7.34 -10.17
C GLU A 72 -31.37 6.86 -10.23
N ILE A 73 -30.46 7.55 -9.55
CA ILE A 73 -29.04 7.16 -9.48
C ILE A 73 -28.90 5.85 -8.74
N VAL A 74 -29.58 5.71 -7.58
CA VAL A 74 -29.58 4.48 -6.79
C VAL A 74 -30.10 3.30 -7.60
N SER A 75 -31.14 3.49 -8.40
CA SER A 75 -31.70 2.42 -9.25
C SER A 75 -30.70 1.95 -10.31
N GLN A 76 -29.90 2.86 -10.88
CA GLN A 76 -28.89 2.53 -11.88
C GLN A 76 -27.72 1.78 -11.24
N SER A 77 -27.13 2.32 -10.16
CA SER A 77 -26.01 1.72 -9.47
C SER A 77 -26.38 0.39 -8.81
N LEU A 78 -27.53 0.30 -8.14
CA LEU A 78 -28.06 -0.93 -7.56
C LEU A 78 -28.25 -2.04 -8.60
N GLY A 79 -28.77 -1.71 -9.77
CA GLY A 79 -29.01 -2.69 -10.84
C GLY A 79 -27.75 -3.17 -11.56
N ALA A 80 -26.69 -2.39 -11.57
CA ALA A 80 -25.48 -2.67 -12.35
C ALA A 80 -24.25 -3.05 -11.50
N TYR A 81 -24.13 -2.50 -10.29
CA TYR A 81 -22.90 -2.56 -9.50
C TYR A 81 -23.11 -2.98 -8.04
N CYS A 82 -24.31 -3.42 -7.67
CA CYS A 82 -24.58 -4.03 -6.37
C CYS A 82 -24.62 -5.55 -6.49
N ALA A 83 -23.92 -6.23 -5.57
CA ALA A 83 -23.86 -7.69 -5.57
C ALA A 83 -23.77 -8.26 -4.16
N ALA A 84 -24.25 -9.49 -3.98
CA ALA A 84 -23.97 -10.30 -2.81
C ALA A 84 -23.13 -11.51 -3.19
N VAL A 85 -22.10 -11.81 -2.40
CA VAL A 85 -21.22 -12.97 -2.54
C VAL A 85 -21.38 -13.84 -1.31
N LEU A 86 -21.89 -15.05 -1.48
CA LEU A 86 -22.03 -16.02 -0.42
C LEU A 86 -20.74 -16.88 -0.36
N CYS A 87 -20.11 -16.91 0.79
CA CYS A 87 -18.86 -17.62 1.08
C CYS A 87 -19.10 -18.77 2.06
N GLY A 88 -18.23 -19.77 2.01
CA GLY A 88 -18.32 -20.93 2.91
C GLY A 88 -17.87 -20.62 4.34
N ASP A 89 -16.97 -19.65 4.50
CA ASP A 89 -16.45 -19.19 5.79
C ASP A 89 -15.89 -17.76 5.69
N LEU A 90 -15.47 -17.19 6.83
CA LEU A 90 -14.89 -15.85 6.90
C LEU A 90 -13.49 -15.77 6.23
N ASP A 91 -12.73 -16.86 6.16
CA ASP A 91 -11.43 -16.84 5.49
C ASP A 91 -11.62 -16.66 3.97
N GLU A 92 -12.62 -17.32 3.38
CA GLU A 92 -13.00 -17.09 2.00
C GLU A 92 -13.55 -15.67 1.80
N ALA A 93 -14.39 -15.17 2.71
CA ALA A 93 -14.95 -13.83 2.63
C ALA A 93 -13.86 -12.75 2.62
N PHE A 94 -12.88 -12.83 3.52
CA PHE A 94 -11.75 -11.91 3.54
C PHE A 94 -10.80 -12.11 2.35
N SER A 95 -10.71 -13.33 1.82
CA SER A 95 -9.96 -13.58 0.58
C SER A 95 -10.58 -12.83 -0.60
N VAL A 96 -11.91 -12.84 -0.72
CA VAL A 96 -12.67 -12.08 -1.73
C VAL A 96 -12.48 -10.58 -1.52
N ALA A 97 -12.65 -10.08 -0.30
CA ALA A 97 -12.45 -8.67 0.03
C ALA A 97 -11.05 -8.18 -0.34
N ASN A 98 -10.01 -8.94 0.02
CA ASN A 98 -8.62 -8.62 -0.32
C ASN A 98 -8.34 -8.69 -1.84
N ALA A 99 -9.03 -9.57 -2.56
CA ALA A 99 -8.92 -9.67 -4.01
C ALA A 99 -9.60 -8.50 -4.72
N ILE A 100 -10.68 -7.97 -4.19
CA ILE A 100 -11.35 -6.76 -4.70
C ILE A 100 -10.51 -5.53 -4.34
N ALA A 101 -10.00 -5.45 -3.11
CA ALA A 101 -9.26 -4.32 -2.56
C ALA A 101 -10.08 -3.02 -2.62
N PRO A 102 -11.22 -2.96 -1.91
CA PRO A 102 -12.17 -1.87 -2.03
C PRO A 102 -11.65 -0.56 -1.44
N GLU A 103 -12.25 0.54 -1.85
CA GLU A 103 -12.06 1.86 -1.23
C GLU A 103 -12.47 1.84 0.24
N HIS A 104 -13.71 1.45 0.52
CA HIS A 104 -14.27 1.32 1.87
C HIS A 104 -14.53 -0.16 2.17
N LEU A 105 -13.97 -0.66 3.27
CA LEU A 105 -14.25 -2.00 3.77
C LEU A 105 -14.91 -1.91 5.14
N GLU A 106 -16.15 -2.36 5.25
CA GLU A 106 -16.83 -2.52 6.53
C GLU A 106 -16.77 -3.96 7.01
N ILE A 107 -16.55 -4.16 8.28
CA ILE A 107 -16.52 -5.48 8.93
C ILE A 107 -17.65 -5.54 9.95
N LEU A 108 -18.74 -6.20 9.57
CA LEU A 108 -19.95 -6.39 10.38
C LEU A 108 -20.04 -7.84 10.87
N THR A 109 -19.00 -8.30 11.56
CA THR A 109 -18.92 -9.63 12.19
C THR A 109 -19.06 -9.53 13.70
N GLU A 110 -19.20 -10.68 14.37
CA GLU A 110 -19.31 -10.74 15.83
C GLU A 110 -18.07 -10.15 16.54
N ASP A 111 -16.85 -10.30 15.96
CA ASP A 111 -15.60 -9.72 16.48
C ASP A 111 -14.79 -9.01 15.38
N PRO A 112 -15.22 -7.81 14.97
CA PRO A 112 -14.61 -7.09 13.86
C PRO A 112 -13.16 -6.68 14.13
N LEU A 113 -12.78 -6.48 15.41
CA LEU A 113 -11.41 -6.13 15.77
C LEU A 113 -10.46 -7.33 15.62
N HIS A 114 -10.91 -8.53 15.94
CA HIS A 114 -10.17 -9.77 15.70
C HIS A 114 -9.97 -9.99 14.20
N ASP A 115 -11.05 -9.81 13.44
CA ASP A 115 -11.06 -10.04 12.00
C ASP A 115 -10.24 -9.02 11.20
N LEU A 116 -9.97 -7.84 11.75
CA LEU A 116 -9.10 -6.83 11.14
C LEU A 116 -7.73 -7.41 10.71
N SER A 117 -7.23 -8.39 11.44
CA SER A 117 -5.95 -9.04 11.13
C SER A 117 -5.94 -9.80 9.79
N ARG A 118 -7.09 -10.10 9.21
CA ARG A 118 -7.27 -10.79 7.91
C ARG A 118 -7.25 -9.82 6.73
N VAL A 119 -7.40 -8.51 6.99
CA VAL A 119 -7.40 -7.47 5.95
C VAL A 119 -5.99 -7.18 5.50
N ARG A 120 -5.79 -7.12 4.19
CA ARG A 120 -4.51 -6.77 3.54
C ARG A 120 -4.64 -5.58 2.61
N ASN A 121 -5.77 -5.47 1.94
CA ASN A 121 -6.00 -4.51 0.87
C ASN A 121 -7.36 -3.84 1.07
N ALA A 122 -7.35 -2.61 1.57
CA ALA A 122 -8.51 -1.74 1.62
C ALA A 122 -8.03 -0.29 1.71
N GLY A 123 -8.78 0.65 1.21
CA GLY A 123 -8.48 2.07 1.34
C GLY A 123 -8.72 2.53 2.79
N SER A 124 -9.89 2.26 3.34
CA SER A 124 -10.23 2.47 4.75
C SER A 124 -11.01 1.27 5.30
N VAL A 125 -10.87 0.99 6.60
CA VAL A 125 -11.55 -0.14 7.26
C VAL A 125 -12.40 0.38 8.42
N PHE A 126 -13.67 -0.01 8.42
CA PHE A 126 -14.69 0.38 9.39
C PHE A 126 -15.10 -0.83 10.21
N LEU A 127 -15.05 -0.73 11.53
CA LEU A 127 -15.19 -1.87 12.43
C LEU A 127 -16.48 -1.82 13.24
N GLY A 128 -17.38 -2.75 12.95
CA GLY A 128 -18.59 -2.98 13.71
C GLY A 128 -19.76 -2.07 13.35
N ALA A 129 -20.91 -2.42 13.85
CA ALA A 129 -22.21 -1.88 13.49
C ALA A 129 -22.42 -0.37 13.70
N TYR A 130 -21.55 0.29 14.48
CA TYR A 130 -21.64 1.71 14.77
C TYR A 130 -20.52 2.54 14.14
N THR A 131 -19.85 1.98 13.14
CA THR A 131 -18.78 2.65 12.41
C THR A 131 -19.05 2.56 10.91
N PRO A 132 -20.14 3.16 10.40
CA PRO A 132 -20.46 3.18 8.99
C PRO A 132 -19.53 4.11 8.21
N GLU A 133 -19.40 3.91 6.91
CA GLU A 133 -18.59 4.73 6.00
C GLU A 133 -18.84 6.24 6.15
N PRO A 134 -20.08 6.76 6.24
CA PRO A 134 -20.31 8.20 6.38
C PRO A 134 -19.73 8.82 7.66
N LEU A 135 -19.49 8.01 8.70
CA LEU A 135 -18.77 8.49 9.88
C LEU A 135 -17.33 8.84 9.54
N GLY A 136 -16.66 8.05 8.71
CA GLY A 136 -15.30 8.30 8.23
C GLY A 136 -15.22 9.57 7.41
N ASP A 137 -16.13 9.74 6.47
CA ASP A 137 -16.13 10.86 5.55
C ASP A 137 -16.40 12.21 6.22
N TYR A 138 -17.28 12.22 7.21
CA TYR A 138 -17.78 13.49 7.73
C TYR A 138 -17.30 13.87 9.12
N PHE A 139 -16.83 12.90 9.94
CA PHE A 139 -16.59 13.22 11.36
C PHE A 139 -15.38 12.54 12.02
N ALA A 140 -15.02 11.32 11.65
CA ALA A 140 -13.99 10.53 12.38
C ALA A 140 -12.57 11.10 12.28
N GLY A 141 -12.33 12.05 11.39
CA GLY A 141 -11.05 12.73 11.25
C GLY A 141 -10.02 11.98 10.41
N THR A 142 -10.36 10.83 9.86
CA THR A 142 -9.57 10.15 8.82
C THR A 142 -9.71 10.88 7.49
N ASN A 143 -8.71 10.70 6.59
CA ASN A 143 -8.80 11.27 5.25
C ASN A 143 -9.74 10.39 4.39
N HIS A 144 -10.64 11.03 3.64
CA HIS A 144 -11.58 10.37 2.74
C HIS A 144 -11.10 10.31 1.27
N VAL A 145 -9.90 10.79 0.97
CA VAL A 145 -9.28 10.62 -0.35
C VAL A 145 -8.58 9.25 -0.34
N LEU A 146 -9.28 8.27 -0.84
CA LEU A 146 -8.95 6.85 -0.71
C LEU A 146 -8.65 6.22 -2.07
N PRO A 147 -7.81 5.18 -2.13
CA PRO A 147 -7.54 4.45 -3.37
C PRO A 147 -8.77 3.67 -3.83
N THR A 148 -9.17 3.86 -5.09
CA THR A 148 -10.29 3.20 -5.75
C THR A 148 -9.82 2.22 -6.82
N ASN A 149 -10.73 1.48 -7.46
CA ASN A 149 -10.44 0.54 -8.56
C ASN A 149 -9.39 -0.51 -8.21
N GLY A 150 -9.41 -0.99 -6.97
CA GLY A 150 -8.49 -2.00 -6.49
C GLY A 150 -7.04 -1.52 -6.31
N THR A 151 -6.80 -0.20 -6.38
CA THR A 151 -5.44 0.35 -6.17
C THR A 151 -5.01 0.30 -4.70
N ALA A 152 -5.91 0.02 -3.77
CA ALA A 152 -5.59 -0.25 -2.37
C ALA A 152 -4.60 -1.42 -2.17
N ARG A 153 -4.31 -2.19 -3.22
CA ARG A 153 -3.23 -3.20 -3.23
C ARG A 153 -1.83 -2.60 -3.13
N PHE A 154 -1.64 -1.33 -3.52
CA PHE A 154 -0.33 -0.67 -3.58
C PHE A 154 -0.39 0.83 -3.26
N SER A 155 -1.57 1.41 -3.10
CA SER A 155 -1.77 2.81 -2.73
C SER A 155 -2.36 2.91 -1.33
N SER A 156 -2.06 4.00 -0.64
CA SER A 156 -2.61 4.35 0.68
C SER A 156 -3.57 5.53 0.55
N PRO A 157 -4.40 5.80 1.57
CA PRO A 157 -5.13 7.07 1.69
C PRO A 157 -4.18 8.25 1.61
N LEU A 158 -4.68 9.39 1.12
CA LEU A 158 -3.92 10.65 1.13
C LEU A 158 -3.46 10.99 2.55
N SER A 159 -2.18 11.23 2.70
CA SER A 159 -1.55 11.46 4.00
C SER A 159 -0.52 12.59 3.95
N VAL A 160 0.08 12.89 5.09
CA VAL A 160 1.20 13.86 5.15
C VAL A 160 2.39 13.40 4.30
N ASP A 161 2.56 12.08 4.11
CA ASP A 161 3.66 11.53 3.30
C ASP A 161 3.60 11.97 1.83
N ASP A 162 2.41 12.25 1.30
CA ASP A 162 2.21 12.73 -0.07
C ASP A 162 2.71 14.17 -0.27
N PHE A 163 2.84 14.94 0.82
CA PHE A 163 3.31 16.33 0.83
C PHE A 163 4.78 16.46 1.24
N VAL A 164 5.45 15.37 1.59
CA VAL A 164 6.87 15.37 1.95
C VAL A 164 7.69 14.60 0.93
N LYS A 165 8.86 15.17 0.63
CA LYS A 165 9.82 14.57 -0.28
C LYS A 165 10.97 13.96 0.49
N LYS A 166 11.34 12.73 0.17
CA LYS A 166 12.47 12.01 0.75
C LYS A 166 13.69 12.11 -0.17
N MET A 167 14.87 12.28 0.39
CA MET A 167 16.13 12.18 -0.31
C MET A 167 17.13 11.38 0.52
N SER A 168 17.98 10.62 -0.13
CA SER A 168 19.11 9.96 0.53
C SER A 168 20.33 10.89 0.58
N TYR A 169 21.14 10.76 1.63
CA TYR A 169 22.47 11.34 1.70
C TYR A 169 23.45 10.25 2.12
N LEU A 170 24.70 10.36 1.62
CA LEU A 170 25.77 9.42 1.88
C LEU A 170 27.01 10.21 2.26
N GLN A 171 27.72 9.76 3.30
CA GLN A 171 29.02 10.29 3.69
C GLN A 171 29.94 9.11 4.02
N TYR A 172 31.03 9.00 3.28
CA TYR A 172 32.09 8.03 3.51
C TYR A 172 33.40 8.80 3.82
N ASP A 173 34.18 8.33 4.77
CA ASP A 173 35.54 8.76 4.91
C ASP A 173 36.45 8.05 3.90
N CYS A 174 37.71 8.48 3.85
CA CYS A 174 38.71 7.93 2.93
C CYS A 174 38.92 6.43 3.15
N GLY A 175 39.03 5.99 4.42
CA GLY A 175 39.23 4.57 4.73
C GLY A 175 38.13 3.70 4.24
N ALA A 176 36.90 4.05 4.59
CA ALA A 176 35.70 3.30 4.17
C ALA A 176 35.55 3.26 2.64
N LEU A 177 35.88 4.34 1.92
CA LEU A 177 35.87 4.33 0.46
C LEU A 177 36.92 3.39 -0.12
N LEU A 178 38.15 3.40 0.44
CA LEU A 178 39.25 2.54 -0.04
C LEU A 178 38.96 1.06 0.20
N ASP A 179 38.36 0.72 1.33
CA ASP A 179 37.96 -0.66 1.64
C ASP A 179 36.93 -1.20 0.64
N ALA A 180 36.04 -0.34 0.13
CA ALA A 180 35.04 -0.71 -0.85
C ALA A 180 35.50 -0.55 -2.31
N ALA A 181 36.66 0.07 -2.57
CA ALA A 181 37.05 0.54 -3.90
C ALA A 181 37.13 -0.57 -4.95
N GLU A 182 37.68 -1.73 -4.60
CA GLU A 182 37.86 -2.84 -5.56
C GLU A 182 36.51 -3.38 -6.01
N ASP A 183 35.56 -3.56 -5.11
CA ASP A 183 34.24 -4.07 -5.42
C ASP A 183 33.45 -3.08 -6.27
N ILE A 184 33.50 -1.79 -5.95
CA ILE A 184 32.84 -0.74 -6.75
C ILE A 184 33.42 -0.71 -8.17
N VAL A 185 34.73 -0.74 -8.31
CA VAL A 185 35.40 -0.74 -9.62
C VAL A 185 35.00 -1.96 -10.43
N ARG A 186 35.06 -3.15 -9.83
CA ARG A 186 34.65 -4.40 -10.49
C ARG A 186 33.21 -4.35 -10.99
N PHE A 187 32.31 -3.85 -10.14
CA PHE A 187 30.90 -3.75 -10.51
C PHE A 187 30.68 -2.77 -11.68
N ALA A 188 31.31 -1.59 -11.62
CA ALA A 188 31.23 -0.61 -12.68
C ALA A 188 31.78 -1.14 -14.02
N GLU A 189 32.88 -1.89 -13.98
CA GLU A 189 33.46 -2.53 -15.18
C GLU A 189 32.54 -3.61 -15.76
N CYS A 190 31.87 -4.43 -14.91
CA CYS A 190 30.88 -5.40 -15.38
C CYS A 190 29.70 -4.74 -16.10
N GLU A 191 29.34 -3.51 -15.71
CA GLU A 191 28.34 -2.71 -16.39
C GLU A 191 28.87 -1.94 -17.62
N GLY A 192 30.17 -1.98 -17.88
CA GLY A 192 30.83 -1.22 -18.96
C GLY A 192 30.92 0.28 -18.67
N LEU A 193 30.90 0.69 -17.41
CA LEU A 193 30.90 2.08 -16.97
C LEU A 193 32.31 2.53 -16.53
N ASP A 194 33.22 2.69 -17.46
CA ASP A 194 34.63 3.01 -17.21
C ASP A 194 34.81 4.31 -16.40
N ALA A 195 34.01 5.34 -16.66
CA ALA A 195 34.08 6.60 -15.94
C ALA A 195 33.66 6.45 -14.46
N HIS A 196 32.74 5.56 -14.14
CA HIS A 196 32.37 5.21 -12.76
C HIS A 196 33.55 4.54 -12.05
N ALA A 197 34.16 3.53 -12.69
CA ALA A 197 35.35 2.86 -12.18
C ALA A 197 36.50 3.85 -11.97
N GLU A 198 36.77 4.73 -12.94
CA GLU A 198 37.84 5.71 -12.87
C GLU A 198 37.60 6.76 -11.77
N SER A 199 36.37 7.14 -11.51
CA SER A 199 36.01 8.03 -10.38
C SER A 199 36.52 7.50 -9.03
N ILE A 200 36.47 6.20 -8.82
CA ILE A 200 37.01 5.55 -7.60
C ILE A 200 38.54 5.45 -7.66
N ARG A 201 39.10 5.01 -8.78
CA ARG A 201 40.54 4.81 -8.98
C ARG A 201 41.33 6.11 -8.76
N VAL A 202 40.83 7.24 -9.24
CA VAL A 202 41.48 8.55 -9.06
C VAL A 202 41.62 8.88 -7.56
N ARG A 203 40.63 8.60 -6.76
CA ARG A 203 40.67 8.84 -5.30
C ARG A 203 41.66 7.91 -4.61
N ALA A 204 41.65 6.63 -4.96
CA ALA A 204 42.59 5.65 -4.43
C ALA A 204 44.05 6.01 -4.76
N ARG A 205 44.34 6.38 -6.02
CA ARG A 205 45.71 6.81 -6.44
C ARG A 205 46.19 8.04 -5.70
N LYS A 206 45.32 9.04 -5.53
CA LYS A 206 45.68 10.28 -4.85
C LYS A 206 46.05 10.02 -3.38
N GLU A 207 45.31 9.19 -2.70
CA GLU A 207 45.57 8.85 -1.32
C GLU A 207 46.87 8.05 -1.16
N SER A 208 47.16 7.11 -2.06
CA SER A 208 48.42 6.37 -2.07
C SER A 208 49.63 7.29 -2.26
N SER A 209 49.51 8.34 -3.08
CA SER A 209 50.56 9.33 -3.29
C SER A 209 50.79 10.23 -2.09
N VAL A 210 49.77 10.49 -1.26
CA VAL A 210 49.88 11.33 -0.04
C VAL A 210 50.46 10.54 1.13
N ARG A 211 50.17 9.25 1.24
CA ARG A 211 50.66 8.39 2.33
C ARG A 211 52.15 8.00 2.16
N GLY A 212 52.76 8.31 1.05
CA GLY A 212 54.17 7.96 0.73
C GLY A 212 54.34 6.44 0.59
N GLU A 213 55.01 5.99 -0.48
CA GLU A 213 55.41 4.58 -0.57
C GLU A 213 56.26 4.25 0.68
N PRO A 214 56.04 3.09 1.36
CA PRO A 214 57.02 2.63 2.36
C PRO A 214 58.34 2.43 1.63
N SER A 215 59.39 3.19 2.04
CA SER A 215 60.74 3.04 1.52
C SER A 215 61.07 1.55 1.49
N LYS A 216 61.49 1.04 0.31
CA LYS A 216 62.06 -0.30 0.20
C LYS A 216 63.12 -0.42 1.30
N ARG A 217 62.88 -1.27 2.29
CA ARG A 217 63.92 -1.64 3.26
C ARG A 217 65.03 -2.23 2.43
N GLU A 218 66.22 -1.55 2.40
CA GLU A 218 67.42 -2.11 1.89
C GLU A 218 67.69 -3.43 2.62
N GLU A 219 67.78 -4.52 1.87
CA GLU A 219 68.27 -5.80 2.40
C GLU A 219 69.69 -5.56 2.94
N PRO A 220 70.05 -6.03 4.15
CA PRO A 220 71.39 -5.92 4.66
C PRO A 220 72.36 -6.72 3.75
N SER A 221 73.29 -6.02 3.17
CA SER A 221 74.43 -6.53 2.39
C SER A 221 75.09 -7.68 3.16
N LYS A 222 75.07 -8.89 2.60
CA LYS A 222 75.90 -9.99 3.05
C LYS A 222 77.34 -9.61 2.89
N ARG A 223 78.00 -9.21 3.99
CA ARG A 223 79.48 -9.10 4.05
C ARG A 223 80.07 -10.51 4.11
N GLY A 224 81.05 -10.66 3.31
CA GLY A 224 81.82 -11.79 2.91
C GLY A 224 82.25 -12.75 4.00
N GLU A 225 82.25 -14.00 3.65
CA GLU A 225 83.10 -15.03 4.22
C GLU A 225 84.57 -14.70 3.99
N VAL A 226 85.29 -14.55 5.09
CA VAL A 226 86.74 -14.62 5.05
C VAL A 226 87.14 -16.02 5.49
N SER A 227 87.84 -16.67 4.59
CA SER A 227 88.53 -17.94 4.79
C SER A 227 89.61 -17.86 5.85
N GLU A 228 89.59 -18.80 6.77
CA GLU A 228 90.70 -19.68 7.15
C GLU A 228 90.20 -20.89 7.93
#